data_ab571aef696c7016b948c970ce60f796
#
_entry.id   ab571aef696c7016b948c970ce60f796
#
_cell.length_a   1.000
_cell.length_b   1.000
_cell.length_c   1.000
_cell.angle_alpha   90.00
_cell.angle_beta   90.00
_cell.angle_gamma   90.00
#
_symmetry.space_group_name_H-M   'P 1'
#
loop_
_entity.id
_entity.type
_entity.pdbx_description
1 polymer ?
#
loop_
_entity_poly.entity_id
_entity_poly.type
_entity_poly.pdbx_seq_one_letter_code
_entity_poly.pdbx_strand_id
1 'polypeptide(L)'
;MLKTKSNEITDTHQAPCEAPETAEALRRSMWQAWLRSLLLFCCASVYVELCLHLCVYRSLDRRAVYLVLFGLLGGTVCALLTTHLPKIARQIVGVLLVAVQVLFAEVQLMYHAIFGNFMPISQVSMGGNVITNFDSQILYSIGKNIVPILLLLVPLIVTILCLALRKLRVLTVRLKWRQALATLGILLTLLLATMGIMYAGRNKSFSVYKTFTNVNTSTDSSYKSVGMLATTVQELRYMVFGSSGSVIITPSSLGTDTRRLYSSNSYNVIESIDFAKLAESADNIMCRTTDEYLAQVVPTRKNNYTGLLQDYNLITICAESFCPWFISEELTPTLYKLSHTGIIFENYYGTFQSVTTNGEYTMCMGLYPDMSRTKTDSSFNVAGTNYLPFCLGNTLTEKGYQTWGYHDYIGDFYNRNITHANMGYTFKAADSGLDIKIDWPSSDLEMMEASVDDYLSSREPFHAYYMTFSGHY
;
A
#
# COMPACT_ATOMS: atom_id res chain seq x y z
N MET A 1 26.62 -93.45 -37.65
CA MET A 1 25.68 -93.51 -36.50
C MET A 1 25.24 -92.12 -36.19
N LEU A 2 24.03 -91.77 -36.57
CA LEU A 2 23.37 -90.50 -36.44
C LEU A 2 22.70 -90.40 -35.07
N LYS A 3 22.89 -89.29 -34.31
CA LYS A 3 22.06 -88.89 -33.17
C LYS A 3 21.48 -87.50 -33.43
N THR A 4 20.20 -87.48 -33.67
CA THR A 4 19.32 -86.36 -33.75
C THR A 4 19.22 -85.69 -32.37
N LYS A 5 19.44 -84.35 -32.30
CA LYS A 5 19.07 -83.50 -31.14
C LYS A 5 17.81 -82.76 -31.51
N SER A 6 16.78 -82.94 -30.70
CA SER A 6 15.54 -82.18 -30.70
C SER A 6 15.76 -80.74 -30.20
N ASN A 7 15.22 -79.80 -30.97
CA ASN A 7 15.15 -78.40 -30.54
C ASN A 7 13.96 -78.20 -29.59
N GLU A 8 14.25 -77.74 -28.41
CA GLU A 8 13.27 -77.09 -27.47
C GLU A 8 12.95 -75.70 -27.96
N ILE A 9 11.70 -75.47 -28.24
CA ILE A 9 11.14 -74.16 -28.58
C ILE A 9 10.92 -73.47 -27.23
N THR A 10 11.74 -72.48 -26.93
CA THR A 10 11.50 -71.51 -25.78
C THR A 10 10.44 -70.54 -26.19
N ASP A 11 9.29 -70.61 -25.50
CA ASP A 11 8.17 -69.68 -25.59
C ASP A 11 8.61 -68.32 -24.97
N THR A 12 8.96 -67.37 -25.84
CA THR A 12 9.16 -66.00 -25.44
C THR A 12 7.80 -65.33 -25.28
N HIS A 13 7.35 -65.14 -24.03
CA HIS A 13 6.26 -64.21 -23.71
C HIS A 13 6.58 -62.83 -24.26
N GLN A 14 6.05 -62.50 -25.44
CA GLN A 14 5.97 -61.13 -25.90
C GLN A 14 5.02 -60.35 -24.98
N ALA A 15 5.56 -59.32 -24.29
CA ALA A 15 4.74 -58.31 -23.62
C ALA A 15 3.74 -57.72 -24.61
N PRO A 16 2.49 -57.46 -24.23
CA PRO A 16 1.48 -56.92 -25.13
C PRO A 16 1.95 -55.58 -25.67
N CYS A 17 2.11 -55.52 -26.99
CA CYS A 17 2.39 -54.31 -27.74
C CYS A 17 1.20 -53.34 -27.50
N GLU A 18 1.36 -52.30 -26.73
CA GLU A 18 0.34 -51.24 -26.57
C GLU A 18 0.02 -50.72 -27.98
N ALA A 19 -1.22 -50.89 -28.42
CA ALA A 19 -1.70 -50.35 -29.67
C ALA A 19 -1.43 -48.85 -29.77
N PRO A 20 -0.93 -48.29 -30.89
CA PRO A 20 -0.63 -46.89 -31.02
C PRO A 20 -1.88 -46.07 -30.73
N GLU A 21 -1.81 -45.20 -29.69
CA GLU A 21 -2.90 -44.25 -29.38
C GLU A 21 -3.31 -43.51 -30.66
N THR A 22 -4.57 -43.58 -31.03
CA THR A 22 -5.06 -42.86 -32.20
C THR A 22 -4.83 -41.36 -32.02
N ALA A 23 -4.53 -40.62 -33.09
CA ALA A 23 -4.29 -39.15 -33.02
C ALA A 23 -5.44 -38.40 -32.33
N GLU A 24 -6.64 -38.95 -32.38
CA GLU A 24 -7.82 -38.42 -31.69
C GLU A 24 -7.78 -38.67 -30.20
N ALA A 25 -7.37 -39.82 -29.73
CA ALA A 25 -7.21 -40.15 -28.31
C ALA A 25 -6.13 -39.27 -27.67
N LEU A 26 -5.00 -39.07 -28.36
CA LEU A 26 -3.93 -38.17 -27.92
C LEU A 26 -4.42 -36.71 -27.82
N ARG A 27 -5.18 -36.26 -28.83
CA ARG A 27 -5.80 -34.90 -28.81
C ARG A 27 -6.74 -34.73 -27.63
N ARG A 28 -7.60 -35.69 -27.36
CA ARG A 28 -8.55 -35.69 -26.22
C ARG A 28 -7.80 -35.65 -24.87
N SER A 29 -6.76 -36.46 -24.74
CA SER A 29 -5.90 -36.47 -23.54
C SER A 29 -5.23 -35.11 -23.28
N MET A 30 -4.76 -34.41 -24.32
CA MET A 30 -4.16 -33.05 -24.19
C MET A 30 -5.18 -32.01 -23.75
N TRP A 31 -6.41 -32.02 -24.28
CA TRP A 31 -7.44 -31.07 -23.83
C TRP A 31 -7.88 -31.33 -22.38
N GLN A 32 -7.96 -32.58 -21.98
CA GLN A 32 -8.25 -32.94 -20.59
C GLN A 32 -7.13 -32.48 -19.64
N ALA A 33 -5.86 -32.67 -19.99
CA ALA A 33 -4.73 -32.22 -19.22
C ALA A 33 -4.66 -30.68 -19.11
N TRP A 34 -5.01 -29.98 -20.19
CA TRP A 34 -5.14 -28.54 -20.22
C TRP A 34 -6.26 -28.07 -19.27
N LEU A 35 -7.46 -28.62 -19.37
CA LEU A 35 -8.60 -28.24 -18.52
C LEU A 35 -8.29 -28.46 -17.04
N ARG A 36 -7.69 -29.61 -16.70
CA ARG A 36 -7.30 -29.91 -15.30
C ARG A 36 -6.27 -28.90 -14.77
N SER A 37 -5.30 -28.50 -15.59
CA SER A 37 -4.30 -27.50 -15.21
C SER A 37 -4.92 -26.11 -15.04
N LEU A 38 -5.83 -25.72 -15.93
CA LEU A 38 -6.58 -24.46 -15.83
C LEU A 38 -7.43 -24.44 -14.55
N LEU A 39 -8.17 -25.52 -14.30
CA LEU A 39 -8.99 -25.63 -13.08
C LEU A 39 -8.13 -25.60 -11.82
N LEU A 40 -6.98 -26.29 -11.79
CA LEU A 40 -6.08 -26.25 -10.63
C LEU A 40 -5.68 -24.81 -10.28
N PHE A 41 -5.18 -24.05 -11.26
CA PHE A 41 -4.74 -22.68 -11.02
C PHE A 41 -5.90 -21.75 -10.68
N CYS A 42 -7.04 -21.86 -11.37
CA CYS A 42 -8.22 -21.04 -11.07
C CYS A 42 -8.76 -21.33 -9.66
N CYS A 43 -8.90 -22.61 -9.28
CA CYS A 43 -9.34 -22.98 -7.95
C CYS A 43 -8.34 -22.53 -6.87
N ALA A 44 -7.04 -22.68 -7.10
CA ALA A 44 -6.01 -22.24 -6.17
C ALA A 44 -6.06 -20.72 -5.94
N SER A 45 -6.10 -19.91 -7.02
CA SER A 45 -6.14 -18.46 -6.92
C SER A 45 -7.44 -17.95 -6.30
N VAL A 46 -8.59 -18.49 -6.67
CA VAL A 46 -9.88 -18.13 -6.04
C VAL A 46 -9.91 -18.51 -4.57
N TYR A 47 -9.36 -19.68 -4.22
CA TYR A 47 -9.28 -20.10 -2.82
C TYR A 47 -8.42 -19.14 -1.99
N VAL A 48 -7.23 -18.76 -2.47
CA VAL A 48 -6.34 -17.82 -1.77
C VAL A 48 -7.05 -16.48 -1.53
N GLU A 49 -7.70 -15.93 -2.56
CA GLU A 49 -8.46 -14.67 -2.45
C GLU A 49 -9.59 -14.75 -1.40
N LEU A 50 -10.42 -15.77 -1.48
CA LEU A 50 -11.54 -15.94 -0.56
C LEU A 50 -11.08 -16.29 0.86
N CYS A 51 -10.05 -17.13 1.00
CA CYS A 51 -9.50 -17.53 2.28
C CYS A 51 -8.89 -16.32 3.01
N LEU A 52 -8.03 -15.54 2.35
CA LEU A 52 -7.46 -14.32 2.93
C LEU A 52 -8.55 -13.35 3.36
N HIS A 53 -9.53 -13.11 2.48
CA HIS A 53 -10.65 -12.21 2.79
C HIS A 53 -11.45 -12.68 4.01
N LEU A 54 -11.78 -13.97 4.08
CA LEU A 54 -12.51 -14.52 5.22
C LEU A 54 -11.71 -14.50 6.53
N CYS A 55 -10.40 -14.75 6.46
CA CYS A 55 -9.53 -14.70 7.63
C CYS A 55 -9.46 -13.29 8.23
N VAL A 56 -9.46 -12.26 7.39
CA VAL A 56 -9.37 -10.86 7.83
C VAL A 56 -10.73 -10.28 8.19
N TYR A 57 -11.70 -10.31 7.28
CA TYR A 57 -12.98 -9.60 7.45
C TYR A 57 -14.10 -10.45 8.08
N ARG A 58 -13.90 -11.76 8.17
CA ARG A 58 -14.84 -12.73 8.76
C ARG A 58 -16.27 -12.69 8.16
N SER A 59 -16.41 -12.08 7.01
CA SER A 59 -17.70 -11.92 6.31
C SER A 59 -17.49 -11.85 4.80
N LEU A 60 -18.51 -12.24 4.04
CA LEU A 60 -18.57 -12.07 2.60
C LEU A 60 -19.75 -11.18 2.25
N ASP A 61 -19.52 -10.12 1.53
CA ASP A 61 -20.58 -9.28 0.98
C ASP A 61 -20.73 -9.52 -0.53
N ARG A 62 -21.61 -8.74 -1.20
CA ARG A 62 -21.85 -8.85 -2.64
C ARG A 62 -20.60 -8.58 -3.49
N ARG A 63 -19.57 -7.95 -2.92
CA ARG A 63 -18.29 -7.67 -3.61
C ARG A 63 -17.42 -8.91 -3.72
N ALA A 64 -17.68 -9.97 -2.96
CA ALA A 64 -16.99 -11.25 -3.08
C ALA A 64 -17.00 -11.83 -4.50
N VAL A 65 -17.98 -11.45 -5.33
CA VAL A 65 -18.00 -11.81 -6.76
C VAL A 65 -16.76 -11.31 -7.50
N TYR A 66 -16.22 -10.14 -7.13
CA TYR A 66 -15.02 -9.60 -7.76
C TYR A 66 -13.76 -10.34 -7.31
N LEU A 67 -13.70 -10.81 -6.05
CA LEU A 67 -12.61 -11.68 -5.58
C LEU A 67 -12.54 -12.97 -6.42
N VAL A 68 -13.71 -13.57 -6.69
CA VAL A 68 -13.80 -14.76 -7.54
C VAL A 68 -13.36 -14.44 -8.98
N LEU A 69 -13.83 -13.34 -9.56
CA LEU A 69 -13.48 -12.95 -10.93
C LEU A 69 -11.98 -12.66 -11.07
N PHE A 70 -11.39 -11.90 -10.15
CA PHE A 70 -9.96 -11.64 -10.17
C PHE A 70 -9.11 -12.87 -9.82
N GLY A 71 -9.59 -13.76 -8.95
CA GLY A 71 -8.98 -15.06 -8.71
C GLY A 71 -8.98 -15.94 -9.96
N LEU A 72 -10.09 -15.98 -10.71
CA LEU A 72 -10.16 -16.68 -12.01
C LEU A 72 -9.20 -16.07 -13.05
N LEU A 73 -9.12 -14.75 -13.11
CA LEU A 73 -8.15 -14.05 -13.98
C LEU A 73 -6.72 -14.42 -13.60
N GLY A 74 -6.35 -14.34 -12.33
CA GLY A 74 -5.02 -14.72 -11.84
C GLY A 74 -4.67 -16.18 -12.14
N GLY A 75 -5.59 -17.10 -11.87
CA GLY A 75 -5.41 -18.53 -12.20
C GLY A 75 -5.27 -18.77 -13.70
N THR A 76 -6.03 -18.05 -14.54
CA THR A 76 -5.91 -18.15 -16.01
C THR A 76 -4.56 -17.62 -16.50
N VAL A 77 -4.03 -16.55 -15.91
CA VAL A 77 -2.67 -16.05 -16.18
C VAL A 77 -1.62 -17.10 -15.83
N CYS A 78 -1.70 -17.74 -14.66
CA CYS A 78 -0.80 -18.82 -14.26
C CYS A 78 -0.86 -20.02 -15.25
N ALA A 79 -2.06 -20.37 -15.69
CA ALA A 79 -2.24 -21.42 -16.71
C ALA A 79 -1.57 -21.01 -18.04
N LEU A 80 -1.72 -19.76 -18.48
CA LEU A 80 -1.12 -19.25 -19.71
C LEU A 80 0.41 -19.25 -19.64
N LEU A 81 1.00 -18.75 -18.57
CA LEU A 81 2.45 -18.72 -18.35
C LEU A 81 3.09 -20.12 -18.39
N THR A 82 2.36 -21.15 -17.95
CA THR A 82 2.86 -22.52 -17.92
C THR A 82 2.60 -23.31 -19.21
N THR A 83 1.83 -22.77 -20.16
CA THR A 83 1.31 -23.55 -21.33
C THR A 83 2.42 -24.09 -22.24
N HIS A 84 3.43 -23.27 -22.56
CA HIS A 84 4.49 -23.65 -23.51
C HIS A 84 5.71 -24.31 -22.88
N LEU A 85 5.75 -24.41 -21.57
CA LEU A 85 6.89 -24.95 -20.85
C LEU A 85 7.02 -26.48 -21.05
N PRO A 86 8.25 -27.02 -21.13
CA PRO A 86 8.47 -28.44 -21.07
C PRO A 86 8.00 -29.03 -19.73
N LYS A 87 7.70 -30.34 -19.71
CA LYS A 87 7.05 -31.02 -18.57
C LYS A 87 7.64 -30.63 -17.18
N ILE A 88 8.96 -30.77 -17.03
CA ILE A 88 9.62 -30.49 -15.72
C ILE A 88 9.53 -29.02 -15.37
N ALA A 89 9.87 -28.12 -16.29
CA ALA A 89 9.77 -26.68 -16.07
C ALA A 89 8.33 -26.26 -15.78
N ARG A 90 7.34 -26.84 -16.44
CA ARG A 90 5.93 -26.59 -16.19
C ARG A 90 5.49 -26.97 -14.77
N GLN A 91 5.98 -28.10 -14.27
CA GLN A 91 5.71 -28.54 -12.90
C GLN A 91 6.35 -27.61 -11.88
N ILE A 92 7.64 -27.29 -12.05
CA ILE A 92 8.38 -26.39 -11.16
C ILE A 92 7.75 -25.01 -11.16
N VAL A 93 7.56 -24.38 -12.33
CA VAL A 93 6.98 -23.05 -12.44
C VAL A 93 5.53 -23.04 -11.93
N GLY A 94 4.76 -24.10 -12.19
CA GLY A 94 3.40 -24.22 -11.70
C GLY A 94 3.31 -24.23 -10.17
N VAL A 95 4.20 -25.00 -9.51
CA VAL A 95 4.29 -24.98 -8.03
C VAL A 95 4.75 -23.62 -7.52
N LEU A 96 5.76 -23.03 -8.16
CA LEU A 96 6.29 -21.71 -7.76
C LEU A 96 5.22 -20.61 -7.87
N LEU A 97 4.40 -20.59 -8.93
CA LEU A 97 3.34 -19.61 -9.09
C LEU A 97 2.28 -19.71 -7.99
N VAL A 98 1.91 -20.92 -7.58
CA VAL A 98 0.99 -21.13 -6.46
C VAL A 98 1.67 -20.77 -5.13
N ALA A 99 2.93 -21.18 -4.94
CA ALA A 99 3.69 -20.87 -3.74
C ALA A 99 3.86 -19.35 -3.53
N VAL A 100 4.15 -18.59 -4.59
CA VAL A 100 4.27 -17.12 -4.53
C VAL A 100 2.93 -16.48 -4.14
N GLN A 101 1.81 -16.94 -4.69
CA GLN A 101 0.49 -16.42 -4.29
C GLN A 101 0.17 -16.71 -2.82
N VAL A 102 0.44 -17.92 -2.36
CA VAL A 102 0.23 -18.34 -0.96
C VAL A 102 1.12 -17.53 -0.03
N LEU A 103 2.43 -17.48 -0.32
CA LEU A 103 3.39 -16.72 0.51
C LEU A 103 3.02 -15.23 0.59
N PHE A 104 2.64 -14.64 -0.54
CA PHE A 104 2.22 -13.24 -0.56
C PHE A 104 0.95 -13.02 0.28
N ALA A 105 -0.02 -13.94 0.21
CA ALA A 105 -1.22 -13.88 1.05
C ALA A 105 -0.90 -14.05 2.54
N GLU A 106 0.05 -14.92 2.90
CA GLU A 106 0.51 -15.09 4.28
C GLU A 106 1.20 -13.82 4.81
N VAL A 107 2.08 -13.22 4.01
CA VAL A 107 2.72 -11.94 4.35
C VAL A 107 1.66 -10.86 4.57
N GLN A 108 0.65 -10.77 3.69
CA GLN A 108 -0.43 -9.81 3.83
C GLN A 108 -1.29 -10.08 5.08
N LEU A 109 -1.58 -11.34 5.38
CA LEU A 109 -2.30 -11.73 6.59
C LEU A 109 -1.54 -11.31 7.85
N MET A 110 -0.24 -11.59 7.88
CA MET A 110 0.62 -11.25 9.03
C MET A 110 0.77 -9.75 9.18
N TYR A 111 1.00 -9.04 8.08
CA TYR A 111 1.10 -7.58 8.10
C TYR A 111 -0.20 -6.96 8.61
N HIS A 112 -1.35 -7.43 8.13
CA HIS A 112 -2.66 -6.96 8.61
C HIS A 112 -2.90 -7.28 10.08
N ALA A 113 -2.43 -8.44 10.56
CA ALA A 113 -2.57 -8.82 11.97
C ALA A 113 -1.73 -7.94 12.92
N ILE A 114 -0.62 -7.38 12.43
CA ILE A 114 0.28 -6.52 13.20
C ILE A 114 -0.13 -5.06 13.07
N PHE A 115 -0.40 -4.58 11.86
CA PHE A 115 -0.59 -3.15 11.55
C PHE A 115 -2.04 -2.73 11.29
N GLY A 116 -3.00 -3.64 11.34
CA GLY A 116 -4.43 -3.35 11.08
C GLY A 116 -4.75 -2.95 9.64
N ASN A 117 -3.80 -3.05 8.71
CA ASN A 117 -3.93 -2.66 7.31
C ASN A 117 -3.12 -3.62 6.42
N PHE A 118 -3.38 -3.64 5.11
CA PHE A 118 -2.56 -4.42 4.17
C PHE A 118 -1.32 -3.66 3.73
N MET A 119 -0.22 -4.40 3.51
CA MET A 119 1.06 -3.86 3.08
C MET A 119 1.00 -3.41 1.61
N PRO A 120 1.23 -2.13 1.31
CA PRO A 120 1.44 -1.69 -0.06
C PRO A 120 2.71 -2.31 -0.66
N ILE A 121 2.71 -2.57 -1.98
CA ILE A 121 3.89 -3.17 -2.66
C ILE A 121 5.16 -2.32 -2.49
N SER A 122 5.03 -1.01 -2.43
CA SER A 122 6.15 -0.09 -2.21
C SER A 122 6.91 -0.35 -0.90
N GLN A 123 6.21 -0.83 0.12
CA GLN A 123 6.80 -1.13 1.43
C GLN A 123 7.53 -2.48 1.49
N VAL A 124 7.46 -3.30 0.45
CA VAL A 124 8.21 -4.57 0.38
C VAL A 124 9.72 -4.34 0.49
N SER A 125 10.23 -3.20 0.00
CA SER A 125 11.65 -2.82 0.14
C SER A 125 12.07 -2.56 1.60
N MET A 126 11.13 -2.21 2.47
CA MET A 126 11.37 -2.02 3.92
C MET A 126 11.29 -3.32 4.73
N GLY A 127 10.97 -4.45 4.08
CA GLY A 127 10.76 -5.74 4.74
C GLY A 127 11.93 -6.22 5.59
N GLY A 128 13.16 -5.85 5.26
CA GLY A 128 14.35 -6.14 6.08
C GLY A 128 14.27 -5.51 7.48
N ASN A 129 13.91 -4.25 7.53
CA ASN A 129 13.77 -3.49 8.80
C ASN A 129 12.59 -4.00 9.63
N VAL A 130 11.50 -4.42 8.97
CA VAL A 130 10.34 -5.00 9.65
C VAL A 130 10.71 -6.31 10.34
N ILE A 131 11.45 -7.20 9.67
CA ILE A 131 11.84 -8.49 10.25
C ILE A 131 12.75 -8.32 11.48
N THR A 132 13.66 -7.35 11.46
CA THR A 132 14.62 -7.12 12.56
C THR A 132 14.00 -6.41 13.76
N ASN A 133 13.02 -5.54 13.52
CA ASN A 133 12.44 -4.70 14.58
C ASN A 133 11.14 -5.29 15.18
N PHE A 134 10.50 -6.26 14.49
CA PHE A 134 9.21 -6.86 14.89
C PHE A 134 9.26 -8.37 15.12
N ASP A 135 10.41 -8.94 15.42
CA ASP A 135 10.58 -10.39 15.55
C ASP A 135 9.62 -11.00 16.58
N SER A 136 9.50 -10.38 17.76
CA SER A 136 8.61 -10.83 18.84
C SER A 136 7.12 -10.71 18.46
N GLN A 137 6.73 -9.61 17.82
CA GLN A 137 5.37 -9.38 17.31
C GLN A 137 5.01 -10.35 16.19
N ILE A 138 5.97 -10.65 15.30
CA ILE A 138 5.80 -11.65 14.24
C ILE A 138 5.56 -13.03 14.85
N LEU A 139 6.38 -13.46 15.82
CA LEU A 139 6.22 -14.76 16.50
C LEU A 139 4.87 -14.85 17.24
N TYR A 140 4.48 -13.82 17.96
CA TYR A 140 3.18 -13.75 18.61
C TYR A 140 2.03 -13.84 17.60
N SER A 141 2.11 -13.09 16.51
CA SER A 141 1.09 -13.07 15.46
C SER A 141 0.99 -14.39 14.72
N ILE A 142 2.11 -15.09 14.47
CA ILE A 142 2.12 -16.45 13.91
C ILE A 142 1.34 -17.40 14.84
N GLY A 143 1.64 -17.37 16.15
CA GLY A 143 0.94 -18.20 17.12
C GLY A 143 -0.57 -17.95 17.15
N LYS A 144 -1.00 -16.70 17.10
CA LYS A 144 -2.41 -16.29 17.08
C LYS A 144 -3.13 -16.64 15.77
N ASN A 145 -2.42 -16.63 14.64
CA ASN A 145 -2.98 -16.83 13.30
C ASN A 145 -2.60 -18.18 12.68
N ILE A 146 -2.19 -19.17 13.48
CA ILE A 146 -1.74 -20.48 12.97
C ILE A 146 -2.79 -21.18 12.11
N VAL A 147 -4.06 -21.10 12.46
CA VAL A 147 -5.15 -21.72 11.69
C VAL A 147 -5.35 -21.03 10.33
N PRO A 148 -5.47 -19.69 10.22
CA PRO A 148 -5.42 -18.97 8.95
C PRO A 148 -4.21 -19.31 8.07
N ILE A 149 -3.01 -19.38 8.62
CA ILE A 149 -1.78 -19.76 7.91
C ILE A 149 -1.91 -21.17 7.31
N LEU A 150 -2.32 -22.14 8.13
CA LEU A 150 -2.52 -23.53 7.66
C LEU A 150 -3.60 -23.63 6.57
N LEU A 151 -4.66 -22.84 6.66
CA LEU A 151 -5.68 -22.76 5.61
C LEU A 151 -5.13 -22.19 4.31
N LEU A 152 -4.32 -21.13 4.35
CA LEU A 152 -3.70 -20.56 3.16
C LEU A 152 -2.71 -21.51 2.48
N LEU A 153 -2.07 -22.45 3.20
CA LEU A 153 -1.19 -23.46 2.62
C LEU A 153 -1.92 -24.55 1.81
N VAL A 154 -3.24 -24.71 1.98
CA VAL A 154 -4.03 -25.77 1.34
C VAL A 154 -3.85 -25.82 -0.18
N PRO A 155 -3.91 -24.71 -0.95
CA PRO A 155 -3.74 -24.76 -2.41
C PRO A 155 -2.36 -25.28 -2.83
N LEU A 156 -1.30 -24.93 -2.08
CA LEU A 156 0.05 -25.42 -2.34
C LEU A 156 0.15 -26.93 -2.09
N ILE A 157 -0.36 -27.41 -0.96
CA ILE A 157 -0.42 -28.84 -0.62
C ILE A 157 -1.19 -29.61 -1.68
N VAL A 158 -2.38 -29.13 -2.08
CA VAL A 158 -3.20 -29.76 -3.12
C VAL A 158 -2.46 -29.80 -4.46
N THR A 159 -1.76 -28.72 -4.83
CA THR A 159 -0.97 -28.68 -6.06
C THR A 159 0.14 -29.74 -6.04
N ILE A 160 0.88 -29.88 -4.96
CA ILE A 160 1.94 -30.90 -4.80
C ILE A 160 1.34 -32.31 -4.84
N LEU A 161 0.22 -32.56 -4.15
CA LEU A 161 -0.48 -33.84 -4.17
C LEU A 161 -0.99 -34.19 -5.57
N CYS A 162 -1.55 -33.23 -6.31
CA CYS A 162 -1.98 -33.43 -7.70
C CYS A 162 -0.82 -33.83 -8.62
N LEU A 163 0.39 -33.32 -8.36
CA LEU A 163 1.60 -33.73 -9.11
C LEU A 163 2.07 -35.11 -8.70
N ALA A 164 2.03 -35.45 -7.40
CA ALA A 164 2.39 -36.77 -6.90
C ALA A 164 1.42 -37.87 -7.42
N LEU A 165 0.14 -37.53 -7.54
CA LEU A 165 -0.88 -38.41 -8.10
C LEU A 165 -0.83 -38.41 -9.64
N ARG A 166 0.14 -39.13 -10.20
CA ARG A 166 0.41 -39.22 -11.67
C ARG A 166 -0.83 -39.52 -12.52
N LYS A 167 -1.84 -40.19 -11.95
CA LYS A 167 -3.12 -40.50 -12.64
C LYS A 167 -3.90 -39.25 -13.06
N LEU A 168 -3.75 -38.11 -12.35
CA LEU A 168 -4.45 -36.85 -12.65
C LEU A 168 -3.88 -36.14 -13.89
N ARG A 169 -2.69 -36.49 -14.34
CA ARG A 169 -1.99 -35.88 -15.50
C ARG A 169 -2.01 -34.34 -15.48
N VAL A 170 -2.00 -33.71 -14.29
CA VAL A 170 -1.95 -32.27 -14.13
C VAL A 170 -0.51 -31.79 -14.36
N LEU A 171 -0.32 -30.74 -15.17
CA LEU A 171 1.00 -30.17 -15.51
C LEU A 171 2.01 -31.14 -16.08
N THR A 172 1.58 -32.34 -16.54
CA THR A 172 2.47 -33.41 -17.02
C THR A 172 2.70 -33.42 -18.52
N VAL A 173 1.89 -32.72 -19.29
CA VAL A 173 1.91 -32.72 -20.75
C VAL A 173 2.25 -31.35 -21.29
N ARG A 174 3.19 -31.23 -22.23
CA ARG A 174 3.45 -29.99 -22.96
C ARG A 174 2.24 -29.64 -23.81
N LEU A 175 1.67 -28.45 -23.62
CA LEU A 175 0.51 -28.00 -24.39
C LEU A 175 0.96 -27.35 -25.70
N LYS A 176 0.08 -27.40 -26.70
CA LYS A 176 0.30 -26.81 -28.03
C LYS A 176 -0.27 -25.39 -28.07
N TRP A 177 0.05 -24.63 -29.11
CA TRP A 177 -0.41 -23.26 -29.33
C TRP A 177 -1.95 -23.10 -29.29
N ARG A 178 -2.71 -24.13 -29.69
CA ARG A 178 -4.19 -24.14 -29.65
C ARG A 178 -4.72 -23.99 -28.22
N GLN A 179 -4.14 -24.67 -27.26
CA GLN A 179 -4.50 -24.52 -25.83
C GLN A 179 -4.08 -23.15 -25.27
N ALA A 180 -2.95 -22.60 -25.73
CA ALA A 180 -2.54 -21.25 -25.36
C ALA A 180 -3.53 -20.20 -25.87
N LEU A 181 -3.95 -20.31 -27.15
CA LEU A 181 -4.97 -19.42 -27.70
C LEU A 181 -6.32 -19.56 -26.99
N ALA A 182 -6.72 -20.81 -26.64
CA ALA A 182 -7.94 -21.00 -25.85
C ALA A 182 -7.84 -20.35 -24.47
N THR A 183 -6.69 -20.51 -23.78
CA THR A 183 -6.44 -19.84 -22.48
C THR A 183 -6.45 -18.32 -22.61
N LEU A 184 -5.82 -17.78 -23.65
CA LEU A 184 -5.84 -16.34 -23.95
C LEU A 184 -7.26 -15.83 -24.23
N GLY A 185 -8.05 -16.59 -25.01
CA GLY A 185 -9.46 -16.29 -25.27
C GLY A 185 -10.29 -16.23 -23.98
N ILE A 186 -10.11 -17.22 -23.09
CA ILE A 186 -10.75 -17.23 -21.77
C ILE A 186 -10.32 -16.00 -20.96
N LEU A 187 -9.01 -15.71 -20.90
CA LEU A 187 -8.47 -14.56 -20.18
C LEU A 187 -9.09 -13.24 -20.66
N LEU A 188 -9.12 -13.02 -21.97
CA LEU A 188 -9.71 -11.80 -22.56
C LEU A 188 -11.21 -11.71 -22.28
N THR A 189 -11.94 -12.82 -22.40
CA THR A 189 -13.39 -12.85 -22.11
C THR A 189 -13.67 -12.54 -20.64
N LEU A 190 -12.92 -13.15 -19.72
CA LEU A 190 -13.03 -12.89 -18.28
C LEU A 190 -12.68 -11.44 -17.95
N LEU A 191 -11.62 -10.89 -18.55
CA LEU A 191 -11.21 -9.50 -18.36
C LEU A 191 -12.30 -8.53 -18.83
N LEU A 192 -12.81 -8.70 -20.04
CA LEU A 192 -13.87 -7.86 -20.58
C LEU A 192 -15.16 -7.97 -19.75
N ALA A 193 -15.54 -9.17 -19.34
CA ALA A 193 -16.70 -9.39 -18.49
C ALA A 193 -16.53 -8.71 -17.12
N THR A 194 -15.36 -8.87 -16.47
CA THR A 194 -15.06 -8.24 -15.18
C THR A 194 -15.11 -6.72 -15.28
N MET A 195 -14.44 -6.14 -16.28
CA MET A 195 -14.45 -4.69 -16.51
C MET A 195 -15.85 -4.19 -16.84
N GLY A 196 -16.62 -4.92 -17.65
CA GLY A 196 -18.01 -4.57 -18.01
C GLY A 196 -18.93 -4.56 -16.79
N ILE A 197 -18.84 -5.59 -15.91
CA ILE A 197 -19.63 -5.66 -14.66
C ILE A 197 -19.25 -4.49 -13.73
N MET A 198 -17.95 -4.20 -13.57
CA MET A 198 -17.49 -3.07 -12.76
C MET A 198 -17.99 -1.74 -13.32
N TYR A 199 -17.86 -1.53 -14.64
CA TYR A 199 -18.29 -0.31 -15.32
C TYR A 199 -19.80 -0.09 -15.24
N ALA A 200 -20.61 -1.13 -15.34
CA ALA A 200 -22.06 -1.05 -15.15
C ALA A 200 -22.44 -0.53 -13.75
N GLY A 201 -21.59 -0.77 -12.75
CA GLY A 201 -21.76 -0.27 -11.38
C GLY A 201 -21.15 1.10 -11.09
N ARG A 202 -20.57 1.81 -12.06
CA ARG A 202 -19.76 3.03 -11.85
C ARG A 202 -20.50 4.20 -11.17
N ASN A 203 -21.80 4.29 -11.29
CA ASN A 203 -22.60 5.38 -10.72
C ASN A 203 -23.08 5.12 -9.28
N LYS A 204 -22.81 3.95 -8.71
CA LYS A 204 -23.17 3.64 -7.31
C LYS A 204 -22.27 4.39 -6.32
N SER A 205 -22.80 4.73 -5.15
CA SER A 205 -22.07 5.48 -4.11
C SER A 205 -20.79 4.79 -3.67
N PHE A 206 -20.77 3.45 -3.56
CA PHE A 206 -19.59 2.65 -3.25
C PHE A 206 -19.24 1.76 -4.45
N SER A 207 -18.90 2.40 -5.57
CA SER A 207 -18.62 1.72 -6.81
C SER A 207 -17.26 1.02 -6.77
N VAL A 208 -17.23 -0.29 -7.01
CA VAL A 208 -16.01 -1.08 -7.16
C VAL A 208 -15.17 -0.57 -8.35
N TYR A 209 -15.82 -0.07 -9.40
CA TYR A 209 -15.12 0.58 -10.52
C TYR A 209 -14.31 1.79 -10.05
N LYS A 210 -14.90 2.67 -9.23
CA LYS A 210 -14.21 3.83 -8.65
C LYS A 210 -13.08 3.39 -7.71
N THR A 211 -13.29 2.38 -6.87
CA THR A 211 -12.25 1.82 -6.01
C THR A 211 -11.07 1.31 -6.83
N PHE A 212 -11.32 0.61 -7.93
CA PHE A 212 -10.27 0.04 -8.79
C PHE A 212 -9.56 1.11 -9.65
N THR A 213 -10.25 2.18 -10.05
CA THR A 213 -9.67 3.21 -10.92
C THR A 213 -9.13 4.42 -10.17
N ASN A 214 -9.59 4.66 -8.94
CA ASN A 214 -9.18 5.81 -8.15
C ASN A 214 -7.93 5.51 -7.33
N VAL A 215 -6.90 6.32 -7.51
CA VAL A 215 -5.64 6.25 -6.76
C VAL A 215 -5.81 6.55 -5.26
N ASN A 216 -6.81 7.34 -4.91
CA ASN A 216 -7.06 7.79 -3.53
C ASN A 216 -7.82 6.75 -2.67
N THR A 217 -8.04 5.53 -3.16
CA THR A 217 -8.68 4.48 -2.38
C THR A 217 -7.64 3.84 -1.45
N SER A 218 -7.98 3.70 -0.17
CA SER A 218 -7.11 3.01 0.80
C SER A 218 -6.84 1.57 0.38
N THR A 219 -5.66 1.04 0.71
CA THR A 219 -5.26 -0.33 0.40
C THR A 219 -6.27 -1.32 0.99
N ASP A 220 -6.70 -1.14 2.24
CA ASP A 220 -7.72 -1.98 2.88
C ASP A 220 -9.05 -1.98 2.11
N SER A 221 -9.55 -0.81 1.72
CA SER A 221 -10.78 -0.72 0.90
C SER A 221 -10.64 -1.40 -0.46
N SER A 222 -9.44 -1.36 -1.06
CA SER A 222 -9.15 -2.07 -2.31
C SER A 222 -9.16 -3.59 -2.10
N TYR A 223 -8.45 -4.10 -1.07
CA TYR A 223 -8.47 -5.52 -0.71
C TYR A 223 -9.89 -6.02 -0.42
N LYS A 224 -10.66 -5.27 0.34
CA LYS A 224 -12.06 -5.60 0.66
C LYS A 224 -12.97 -5.65 -0.56
N SER A 225 -12.70 -4.82 -1.57
CA SER A 225 -13.59 -4.65 -2.72
C SER A 225 -13.20 -5.48 -3.94
N VAL A 226 -11.91 -5.63 -4.23
CA VAL A 226 -11.41 -6.27 -5.45
C VAL A 226 -10.42 -7.41 -5.16
N GLY A 227 -9.97 -7.57 -3.92
CA GLY A 227 -9.06 -8.63 -3.49
C GLY A 227 -7.59 -8.29 -3.66
N MET A 228 -6.76 -9.24 -3.25
CA MET A 228 -5.30 -9.13 -3.22
C MET A 228 -4.71 -8.97 -4.63
N LEU A 229 -5.04 -9.88 -5.56
CA LEU A 229 -4.44 -9.89 -6.92
C LEU A 229 -4.77 -8.61 -7.68
N ALA A 230 -6.02 -8.15 -7.62
CA ALA A 230 -6.43 -6.92 -8.31
C ALA A 230 -5.75 -5.68 -7.72
N THR A 231 -5.67 -5.58 -6.40
CA THR A 231 -4.97 -4.47 -5.71
C THR A 231 -3.49 -4.47 -6.05
N THR A 232 -2.84 -5.64 -6.04
CA THR A 232 -1.44 -5.81 -6.44
C THR A 232 -1.18 -5.30 -7.86
N VAL A 233 -2.03 -5.68 -8.82
CA VAL A 233 -1.92 -5.20 -10.22
C VAL A 233 -2.14 -3.68 -10.30
N GLN A 234 -3.07 -3.15 -9.54
CA GLN A 234 -3.34 -1.72 -9.48
C GLN A 234 -2.13 -0.94 -8.94
N GLU A 235 -1.53 -1.40 -7.86
CA GLU A 235 -0.35 -0.77 -7.26
C GLU A 235 0.87 -0.84 -8.19
N LEU A 236 1.14 -2.00 -8.80
CA LEU A 236 2.18 -2.15 -9.82
C LEU A 236 1.97 -1.21 -11.00
N ARG A 237 0.72 -1.07 -11.47
CA ARG A 237 0.39 -0.10 -12.52
C ARG A 237 0.75 1.33 -12.10
N TYR A 238 0.42 1.73 -10.88
CA TYR A 238 0.77 3.07 -10.38
C TYR A 238 2.28 3.26 -10.22
N MET A 239 3.01 2.23 -9.79
CA MET A 239 4.47 2.30 -9.71
C MET A 239 5.13 2.50 -11.08
N VAL A 240 4.62 1.84 -12.12
CA VAL A 240 5.24 1.86 -13.46
C VAL A 240 4.82 3.07 -14.28
N PHE A 241 3.54 3.42 -14.25
CA PHE A 241 2.95 4.43 -15.15
C PHE A 241 2.56 5.73 -14.45
N GLY A 242 2.73 5.82 -13.15
CA GLY A 242 2.19 6.90 -12.34
C GLY A 242 0.65 6.86 -12.28
N SER A 243 0.06 7.77 -11.56
CA SER A 243 -1.39 7.96 -11.60
C SER A 243 -1.73 8.89 -12.76
N SER A 244 -2.58 8.42 -13.66
CA SER A 244 -3.21 9.26 -14.67
C SER A 244 -4.39 10.06 -14.08
N GLY A 245 -4.25 10.55 -12.86
CA GLY A 245 -5.15 11.55 -12.30
C GLY A 245 -4.79 12.90 -12.91
N SER A 246 -5.08 13.11 -14.18
CA SER A 246 -5.17 14.47 -14.68
C SER A 246 -6.35 15.12 -13.95
N VAL A 247 -6.05 15.81 -12.85
CA VAL A 247 -6.91 16.89 -12.43
C VAL A 247 -6.83 17.87 -13.59
N ILE A 248 -7.86 17.86 -14.46
CA ILE A 248 -8.05 18.93 -15.40
C ILE A 248 -8.47 20.10 -14.52
N ILE A 249 -7.49 20.84 -14.02
CA ILE A 249 -7.72 22.18 -13.50
C ILE A 249 -8.08 22.97 -14.75
N THR A 250 -9.36 23.12 -15.01
CA THR A 250 -9.84 24.14 -15.95
C THR A 250 -9.55 25.46 -15.24
N PRO A 251 -8.62 26.28 -15.74
CA PRO A 251 -8.47 27.62 -15.19
C PRO A 251 -9.84 28.29 -15.41
N SER A 252 -10.55 28.56 -14.32
CA SER A 252 -11.67 29.49 -14.42
C SER A 252 -11.06 30.78 -14.95
N SER A 253 -11.68 31.35 -15.94
CA SER A 253 -11.24 32.53 -16.69
C SER A 253 -11.21 33.82 -15.85
N LEU A 254 -10.56 33.80 -14.73
CA LEU A 254 -10.30 34.93 -13.82
C LEU A 254 -8.88 35.43 -14.06
N GLY A 255 -8.69 36.12 -15.17
CA GLY A 255 -7.44 36.75 -15.55
C GLY A 255 -7.16 38.05 -14.85
N THR A 256 -7.12 38.08 -13.52
CA THR A 256 -6.68 39.26 -12.76
C THR A 256 -5.84 38.80 -11.58
N ASP A 257 -4.69 39.44 -11.42
CA ASP A 257 -3.82 39.28 -10.27
C ASP A 257 -4.62 39.53 -8.97
N THR A 258 -5.05 38.45 -8.32
CA THR A 258 -5.89 38.50 -7.13
C THR A 258 -5.19 39.11 -5.92
N ARG A 259 -3.84 39.18 -5.91
CA ARG A 259 -3.08 39.86 -4.84
C ARG A 259 -3.41 41.32 -4.74
N ARG A 260 -3.70 42.00 -5.84
CA ARG A 260 -4.09 43.41 -5.81
C ARG A 260 -5.52 43.62 -5.29
N LEU A 261 -6.33 42.55 -5.23
CA LEU A 261 -7.72 42.63 -4.81
C LEU A 261 -7.92 42.37 -3.32
N TYR A 262 -6.96 41.69 -2.66
CA TYR A 262 -7.10 41.27 -1.26
C TYR A 262 -6.01 41.90 -0.41
N SER A 263 -6.40 42.79 0.51
CA SER A 263 -5.51 43.40 1.50
C SER A 263 -5.09 42.37 2.54
N SER A 264 -3.79 42.30 2.87
CA SER A 264 -3.26 41.51 3.99
C SER A 264 -3.83 41.92 5.36
N ASN A 265 -4.40 43.13 5.49
CA ASN A 265 -5.10 43.54 6.72
C ASN A 265 -6.42 42.77 6.93
N SER A 266 -7.10 42.34 5.86
CA SER A 266 -8.42 41.72 5.92
C SER A 266 -8.42 40.24 5.53
N TYR A 267 -7.35 39.77 4.89
CA TYR A 267 -7.24 38.42 4.33
C TYR A 267 -5.92 37.78 4.73
N ASN A 268 -5.91 36.46 4.78
CA ASN A 268 -4.70 35.65 5.00
C ASN A 268 -3.96 35.48 3.68
N VAL A 269 -3.15 36.46 3.32
CA VAL A 269 -2.34 36.48 2.09
C VAL A 269 -0.92 36.01 2.41
N ILE A 270 -0.35 35.16 1.58
CA ILE A 270 1.06 34.76 1.63
C ILE A 270 1.85 35.81 0.84
N GLU A 271 2.61 36.66 1.55
CA GLU A 271 3.36 37.76 0.92
C GLU A 271 4.72 37.31 0.41
N SER A 272 5.31 36.26 1.01
CA SER A 272 6.66 35.77 0.69
C SER A 272 6.73 35.00 -0.64
N ILE A 273 5.60 34.56 -1.21
CA ILE A 273 5.57 33.74 -2.42
C ILE A 273 4.82 34.47 -3.54
N ASP A 274 5.49 34.69 -4.67
CA ASP A 274 4.91 35.25 -5.88
C ASP A 274 4.55 34.14 -6.89
N PHE A 275 3.32 33.62 -6.77
CA PHE A 275 2.83 32.56 -7.67
C PHE A 275 2.77 32.99 -9.14
N ALA A 276 2.47 34.24 -9.43
CA ALA A 276 2.44 34.74 -10.81
C ALA A 276 3.85 34.72 -11.42
N LYS A 277 4.85 35.15 -10.67
CA LYS A 277 6.25 35.07 -11.09
C LYS A 277 6.77 33.63 -11.18
N LEU A 278 6.34 32.74 -10.29
CA LEU A 278 6.67 31.31 -10.37
C LEU A 278 6.06 30.70 -11.64
N ALA A 279 4.82 31.02 -11.99
CA ALA A 279 4.19 30.57 -13.22
C ALA A 279 4.95 31.00 -14.47
N GLU A 280 5.44 32.26 -14.52
CA GLU A 280 6.24 32.77 -15.63
C GLU A 280 7.58 32.03 -15.79
N SER A 281 8.20 31.63 -14.68
CA SER A 281 9.50 30.94 -14.66
C SER A 281 9.41 29.43 -14.67
N ALA A 282 8.21 28.84 -14.67
CA ALA A 282 8.00 27.40 -14.57
C ALA A 282 8.51 26.64 -15.81
N ASP A 283 9.36 25.65 -15.60
CA ASP A 283 9.98 24.83 -16.67
C ASP A 283 9.01 23.83 -17.30
N ASN A 284 7.90 23.51 -16.61
CA ASN A 284 6.93 22.55 -17.11
C ASN A 284 5.48 23.08 -16.97
N ILE A 285 4.61 22.56 -17.82
CA ILE A 285 3.22 23.01 -17.91
C ILE A 285 2.43 22.71 -16.61
N MET A 286 2.74 21.65 -15.88
CA MET A 286 2.03 21.29 -14.65
C MET A 286 2.33 22.30 -13.54
N CYS A 287 3.59 22.64 -13.31
CA CYS A 287 4.00 23.68 -12.36
C CYS A 287 3.37 25.01 -12.72
N ARG A 288 3.48 25.44 -13.99
CA ARG A 288 2.86 26.67 -14.46
C ARG A 288 1.36 26.73 -14.16
N THR A 289 0.62 25.68 -14.55
CA THR A 289 -0.84 25.64 -14.34
C THR A 289 -1.19 25.65 -12.85
N THR A 290 -0.40 24.99 -12.01
CA THR A 290 -0.59 25.00 -10.57
C THR A 290 -0.33 26.38 -9.97
N ASP A 291 0.74 27.05 -10.37
CA ASP A 291 1.08 28.37 -9.90
C ASP A 291 0.07 29.43 -10.39
N GLU A 292 -0.38 29.35 -11.65
CA GLU A 292 -1.48 30.17 -12.19
C GLU A 292 -2.78 29.98 -11.38
N TYR A 293 -3.09 28.74 -11.00
CA TYR A 293 -4.24 28.46 -10.14
C TYR A 293 -4.06 29.06 -8.74
N LEU A 294 -2.92 28.85 -8.10
CA LEU A 294 -2.63 29.38 -6.76
C LEU A 294 -2.63 30.92 -6.74
N ALA A 295 -2.17 31.57 -7.82
CA ALA A 295 -2.24 33.01 -7.97
C ALA A 295 -3.69 33.57 -7.97
N GLN A 296 -4.67 32.73 -8.31
CA GLN A 296 -6.09 33.10 -8.43
C GLN A 296 -6.93 32.63 -7.23
N VAL A 297 -6.38 31.83 -6.31
CA VAL A 297 -7.11 31.35 -5.15
C VAL A 297 -7.52 32.50 -4.25
N VAL A 298 -8.81 32.57 -3.92
CA VAL A 298 -9.33 33.57 -2.99
C VAL A 298 -8.84 33.26 -1.59
N PRO A 299 -8.06 34.14 -0.95
CA PRO A 299 -7.55 33.89 0.38
C PRO A 299 -8.69 33.94 1.42
N THR A 300 -8.50 33.24 2.53
CA THR A 300 -9.46 33.27 3.63
C THR A 300 -9.47 34.63 4.32
N ARG A 301 -10.64 35.05 4.78
CA ARG A 301 -10.76 36.28 5.57
C ARG A 301 -10.18 36.07 6.95
N LYS A 302 -9.52 37.11 7.47
CA LYS A 302 -9.17 37.19 8.87
C LYS A 302 -10.44 37.34 9.74
N ASN A 303 -10.40 36.78 10.91
CA ASN A 303 -11.48 36.85 11.90
C ASN A 303 -10.96 37.41 13.25
N ASN A 304 -11.83 37.48 14.27
CA ASN A 304 -11.49 38.03 15.57
C ASN A 304 -10.43 37.20 16.33
N TYR A 305 -10.12 36.00 15.90
CA TYR A 305 -9.10 35.14 16.50
C TYR A 305 -7.76 35.23 15.76
N THR A 306 -7.72 35.81 14.57
CA THR A 306 -6.49 35.97 13.80
C THR A 306 -5.49 36.85 14.52
N GLY A 307 -4.32 36.29 14.81
CA GLY A 307 -3.26 37.00 15.55
C GLY A 307 -3.43 37.00 17.07
N LEU A 308 -4.48 36.40 17.63
CA LEU A 308 -4.72 36.37 19.10
C LEU A 308 -3.55 35.75 19.87
N LEU A 309 -2.87 34.77 19.28
CA LEU A 309 -1.73 34.07 19.87
C LEU A 309 -0.39 34.49 19.24
N GLN A 310 -0.34 35.67 18.64
CA GLN A 310 0.92 36.20 18.11
C GLN A 310 1.96 36.31 19.24
N ASP A 311 3.20 35.92 18.96
CA ASP A 311 4.35 35.92 19.89
C ASP A 311 4.22 34.92 21.07
N TYR A 312 3.20 34.07 21.09
CA TYR A 312 3.13 32.93 22.01
C TYR A 312 3.94 31.75 21.50
N ASN A 313 4.45 30.95 22.40
CA ASN A 313 5.11 29.70 22.09
C ASN A 313 4.09 28.70 21.55
N LEU A 314 4.51 27.87 20.55
CA LEU A 314 3.69 26.83 19.98
C LEU A 314 4.35 25.45 20.21
N ILE A 315 3.63 24.55 20.85
CA ILE A 315 3.99 23.14 20.94
C ILE A 315 2.96 22.35 20.13
N THR A 316 3.42 21.60 19.14
CA THR A 316 2.59 20.75 18.31
C THR A 316 2.98 19.30 18.54
N ILE A 317 2.02 18.46 18.91
CA ILE A 317 2.24 17.05 19.17
C ILE A 317 1.43 16.23 18.15
N CYS A 318 2.14 15.48 17.29
CA CYS A 318 1.55 14.46 16.44
C CYS A 318 1.55 13.16 17.24
N ALA A 319 0.41 12.86 17.86
CA ALA A 319 0.27 11.72 18.75
C ALA A 319 -0.02 10.45 17.95
N GLU A 320 0.98 9.56 17.82
CA GLU A 320 0.87 8.28 17.11
C GLU A 320 -0.19 7.38 17.73
N SER A 321 -1.06 6.80 16.90
CA SER A 321 -2.13 5.87 17.30
C SER A 321 -3.10 6.39 18.37
N PHE A 322 -3.12 7.71 18.60
CA PHE A 322 -3.93 8.34 19.65
C PHE A 322 -5.42 8.37 19.27
N CYS A 323 -6.27 8.09 20.25
CA CYS A 323 -7.71 8.30 20.12
C CYS A 323 -8.29 8.96 21.38
N PRO A 324 -9.46 9.65 21.28
CA PRO A 324 -10.07 10.36 22.40
C PRO A 324 -10.40 9.48 23.62
N TRP A 325 -10.52 8.18 23.45
CA TRP A 325 -10.79 7.24 24.56
C TRP A 325 -9.61 7.11 25.53
N PHE A 326 -8.43 7.55 25.16
CA PHE A 326 -7.27 7.61 26.05
C PHE A 326 -7.30 8.82 26.97
N ILE A 327 -8.22 9.78 26.76
CA ILE A 327 -8.38 10.95 27.64
C ILE A 327 -9.20 10.54 28.85
N SER A 328 -8.56 10.49 30.01
CA SER A 328 -9.15 10.09 31.28
C SER A 328 -8.69 11.01 32.40
N GLU A 329 -9.60 11.42 33.26
CA GLU A 329 -9.26 12.25 34.43
C GLU A 329 -8.29 11.53 35.37
N GLU A 330 -8.44 10.22 35.52
CA GLU A 330 -7.62 9.37 36.38
C GLU A 330 -6.30 8.97 35.72
N LEU A 331 -6.33 8.50 34.46
CA LEU A 331 -5.17 7.90 33.80
C LEU A 331 -4.32 8.92 33.04
N THR A 332 -4.94 9.95 32.48
CA THR A 332 -4.26 10.98 31.68
C THR A 332 -4.68 12.40 32.10
N PRO A 333 -4.47 12.79 33.39
CA PRO A 333 -5.05 14.01 33.95
C PRO A 333 -4.62 15.28 33.22
N THR A 334 -3.42 15.35 32.67
CA THR A 334 -2.94 16.49 31.88
C THR A 334 -3.70 16.60 30.55
N LEU A 335 -3.89 15.50 29.83
CA LEU A 335 -4.68 15.50 28.57
C LEU A 335 -6.16 15.84 28.88
N TYR A 336 -6.69 15.28 29.95
CA TYR A 336 -8.05 15.59 30.40
C TYR A 336 -8.20 17.09 30.67
N LYS A 337 -7.29 17.70 31.45
CA LYS A 337 -7.30 19.14 31.71
C LYS A 337 -7.21 19.94 30.41
N LEU A 338 -6.29 19.64 29.51
CA LEU A 338 -6.12 20.35 28.23
C LEU A 338 -7.38 20.29 27.40
N SER A 339 -7.99 19.10 27.27
CA SER A 339 -9.22 18.90 26.49
C SER A 339 -10.47 19.57 27.12
N HIS A 340 -10.44 19.94 28.41
CA HIS A 340 -11.58 20.61 29.09
C HIS A 340 -11.37 22.12 29.30
N THR A 341 -10.17 22.62 29.03
CA THR A 341 -9.85 24.05 29.20
C THR A 341 -9.47 24.76 27.90
N GLY A 342 -9.20 23.98 26.84
CA GLY A 342 -8.83 24.48 25.54
C GLY A 342 -9.96 24.47 24.52
N ILE A 343 -9.61 24.60 23.24
CA ILE A 343 -10.53 24.50 22.12
C ILE A 343 -10.56 23.03 21.66
N ILE A 344 -11.76 22.47 21.59
CA ILE A 344 -11.98 21.10 21.08
C ILE A 344 -12.61 21.16 19.70
N PHE A 345 -12.01 20.46 18.75
CA PHE A 345 -12.57 20.28 17.42
C PHE A 345 -13.34 18.96 17.37
N GLU A 346 -14.63 19.00 17.60
CA GLU A 346 -15.50 17.80 17.65
C GLU A 346 -15.55 17.01 16.33
N ASN A 347 -15.31 17.66 15.21
CA ASN A 347 -15.34 17.07 13.87
C ASN A 347 -13.96 17.06 13.23
N TYR A 348 -12.92 16.80 13.99
CA TYR A 348 -11.57 16.63 13.49
C TYR A 348 -11.33 15.16 13.13
N TYR A 349 -10.97 14.91 11.89
CA TYR A 349 -10.73 13.55 11.35
C TYR A 349 -9.37 13.47 10.72
N GLY A 350 -8.64 12.38 10.98
CA GLY A 350 -7.47 12.02 10.20
C GLY A 350 -7.87 11.74 8.75
N THR A 351 -7.28 12.47 7.81
CA THR A 351 -7.67 12.40 6.40
C THR A 351 -6.98 11.27 5.64
N PHE A 352 -5.87 10.76 6.16
CA PHE A 352 -5.07 9.74 5.50
C PHE A 352 -4.76 8.58 6.43
N GLN A 353 -5.03 7.39 5.93
CA GLN A 353 -4.57 6.13 6.49
C GLN A 353 -3.34 5.68 5.70
N SER A 354 -2.52 4.82 6.24
CA SER A 354 -1.43 4.09 5.62
C SER A 354 -0.09 4.33 6.30
N VAL A 355 0.54 5.47 6.16
CA VAL A 355 1.84 5.75 6.80
C VAL A 355 1.78 7.04 7.59
N THR A 356 2.48 7.08 8.72
CA THR A 356 2.52 8.20 9.66
C THR A 356 2.88 9.51 8.96
N THR A 357 3.85 9.47 8.05
CA THR A 357 4.33 10.68 7.34
C THR A 357 3.29 11.37 6.48
N ASN A 358 2.22 10.68 6.06
CA ASN A 358 1.11 11.32 5.35
C ASN A 358 0.29 12.20 6.28
N GLY A 359 0.08 11.78 7.54
CA GLY A 359 -0.53 12.59 8.59
C GLY A 359 0.36 13.75 9.00
N GLU A 360 1.66 13.50 9.23
CA GLU A 360 2.66 14.53 9.54
C GLU A 360 2.71 15.61 8.45
N TYR A 361 2.74 15.19 7.16
CA TYR A 361 2.73 16.11 6.03
C TYR A 361 1.51 17.04 6.06
N THR A 362 0.32 16.44 6.24
CA THR A 362 -0.92 17.21 6.30
C THR A 362 -0.92 18.20 7.47
N MET A 363 -0.42 17.79 8.64
CA MET A 363 -0.36 18.65 9.83
C MET A 363 0.67 19.77 9.68
N CYS A 364 1.87 19.46 9.21
CA CYS A 364 2.96 20.44 9.07
C CYS A 364 2.77 21.40 7.91
N MET A 365 2.18 20.92 6.81
CA MET A 365 2.02 21.70 5.58
C MET A 365 0.63 22.32 5.41
N GLY A 366 -0.40 21.82 6.10
CA GLY A 366 -1.78 22.19 5.82
C GLY A 366 -2.26 21.79 4.42
N LEU A 367 -1.56 20.89 3.77
CA LEU A 367 -1.84 20.40 2.40
C LEU A 367 -2.01 18.89 2.38
N TYR A 368 -2.73 18.39 1.40
CA TYR A 368 -2.81 16.96 1.15
C TYR A 368 -1.53 16.45 0.48
N PRO A 369 -1.00 15.28 0.89
CA PRO A 369 0.11 14.65 0.18
C PRO A 369 -0.31 14.24 -1.23
N ASP A 370 0.65 14.14 -2.16
CA ASP A 370 0.42 13.65 -3.51
C ASP A 370 0.03 12.16 -3.50
N MET A 371 -1.27 11.89 -3.46
CA MET A 371 -1.81 10.54 -3.40
C MET A 371 -1.51 9.69 -4.63
N SER A 372 -1.06 10.31 -5.72
CA SER A 372 -0.63 9.58 -6.91
C SER A 372 0.67 8.82 -6.70
N ARG A 373 1.54 9.34 -5.84
CA ARG A 373 2.86 8.80 -5.52
C ARG A 373 2.91 8.20 -4.12
N THR A 374 2.29 8.83 -3.13
CA THR A 374 2.32 8.39 -1.73
C THR A 374 1.52 7.12 -1.46
N LYS A 375 0.73 6.64 -2.41
CA LYS A 375 0.14 5.30 -2.34
C LYS A 375 1.21 4.20 -2.42
N THR A 376 2.32 4.48 -3.09
CA THR A 376 3.44 3.57 -3.31
C THR A 376 4.69 3.96 -2.54
N ASP A 377 4.68 5.13 -1.87
CA ASP A 377 5.79 5.64 -1.08
C ASP A 377 5.29 6.57 0.03
N SER A 378 6.15 6.95 0.97
CA SER A 378 5.82 7.94 1.99
C SER A 378 5.84 9.37 1.40
N SER A 379 5.04 10.27 1.97
CA SER A 379 5.03 11.68 1.55
C SER A 379 6.40 12.33 1.73
N PHE A 380 7.16 11.95 2.74
CA PHE A 380 8.48 12.49 3.01
C PHE A 380 9.52 12.00 1.99
N ASN A 381 9.44 10.76 1.53
CA ASN A 381 10.30 10.27 0.44
C ASN A 381 10.01 11.00 -0.88
N VAL A 382 8.75 11.38 -1.11
CA VAL A 382 8.33 12.07 -2.33
C VAL A 382 8.67 13.56 -2.29
N ALA A 383 8.43 14.23 -1.16
CA ALA A 383 8.53 15.69 -1.04
C ALA A 383 9.74 16.17 -0.23
N GLY A 384 10.42 15.28 0.49
CA GLY A 384 11.41 15.62 1.49
C GLY A 384 12.62 16.42 1.00
N THR A 385 12.97 16.28 -0.28
CA THR A 385 14.07 17.05 -0.90
C THR A 385 13.63 18.41 -1.47
N ASN A 386 12.33 18.70 -1.43
CA ASN A 386 11.81 19.98 -1.94
C ASN A 386 11.86 21.04 -0.84
N TYR A 387 12.02 22.30 -1.23
CA TYR A 387 11.75 23.42 -0.33
C TYR A 387 10.25 23.47 -0.03
N LEU A 388 9.88 23.52 1.24
CA LEU A 388 8.50 23.42 1.73
C LEU A 388 8.07 24.71 2.44
N PRO A 389 7.82 25.81 1.69
CA PRO A 389 7.62 27.14 2.26
C PRO A 389 6.34 27.29 3.11
N PHE A 390 5.35 26.40 2.89
CA PHE A 390 4.08 26.44 3.64
C PHE A 390 4.14 25.77 5.00
N CYS A 391 5.24 25.08 5.31
CA CYS A 391 5.39 24.43 6.60
C CYS A 391 5.40 25.42 7.76
N LEU A 392 4.82 25.00 8.88
CA LEU A 392 4.84 25.77 10.12
C LEU A 392 6.27 26.16 10.53
N GLY A 393 7.25 25.25 10.38
CA GLY A 393 8.65 25.53 10.68
C GLY A 393 9.18 26.73 9.87
N ASN A 394 9.11 26.68 8.53
CA ASN A 394 9.56 27.78 7.67
C ASN A 394 8.78 29.07 7.94
N THR A 395 7.45 28.99 8.00
CA THR A 395 6.59 30.14 8.22
C THR A 395 6.86 30.84 9.56
N LEU A 396 7.12 30.07 10.63
CA LEU A 396 7.41 30.63 11.94
C LEU A 396 8.85 31.12 12.05
N THR A 397 9.81 30.47 11.41
CA THR A 397 11.19 30.94 11.30
C THR A 397 11.27 32.30 10.60
N GLU A 398 10.52 32.53 9.53
CA GLU A 398 10.39 33.84 8.88
C GLU A 398 9.83 34.92 9.82
N LYS A 399 9.09 34.52 10.85
CA LYS A 399 8.53 35.42 11.89
C LYS A 399 9.41 35.57 13.13
N GLY A 400 10.64 35.02 13.11
CA GLY A 400 11.60 35.15 14.22
C GLY A 400 11.45 34.09 15.31
N TYR A 401 10.68 33.02 15.08
CA TYR A 401 10.60 31.90 16.02
C TYR A 401 11.82 31.00 15.91
N GLN A 402 12.24 30.41 17.02
CA GLN A 402 13.10 29.26 17.01
C GLN A 402 12.25 28.00 16.75
N THR A 403 12.59 27.18 15.76
CA THR A 403 11.78 26.05 15.33
C THR A 403 12.53 24.74 15.52
N TRP A 404 11.95 23.85 16.33
CA TRP A 404 12.51 22.55 16.69
C TRP A 404 11.58 21.43 16.27
N GLY A 405 12.14 20.31 15.79
CA GLY A 405 11.41 19.09 15.49
C GLY A 405 12.07 17.90 16.16
N TYR A 406 11.27 17.02 16.77
CA TYR A 406 11.74 15.87 17.55
C TYR A 406 11.05 14.58 17.15
N HIS A 407 11.84 13.50 17.14
CA HIS A 407 11.34 12.14 16.98
C HIS A 407 12.20 11.16 17.79
N ASP A 408 11.56 10.26 18.52
CA ASP A 408 12.21 9.33 19.44
C ASP A 408 12.68 8.01 18.77
N TYR A 409 12.71 7.96 17.45
CA TYR A 409 13.31 6.87 16.69
C TYR A 409 14.43 7.38 15.77
N ILE A 410 14.83 6.57 14.78
CA ILE A 410 15.94 6.87 13.86
C ILE A 410 15.52 7.99 12.88
N GLY A 411 16.38 9.00 12.74
CA GLY A 411 16.07 10.20 11.95
C GLY A 411 15.97 9.96 10.44
N ASP A 412 16.65 8.95 9.90
CA ASP A 412 16.55 8.59 8.48
C ASP A 412 15.31 7.72 8.18
N PHE A 413 14.60 7.25 9.20
CA PHE A 413 13.33 6.53 9.01
C PHE A 413 12.30 7.45 8.36
N TYR A 414 11.89 7.11 7.14
CA TYR A 414 11.11 7.95 6.23
C TYR A 414 11.80 9.26 5.81
N ASN A 415 13.13 9.35 5.87
CA ASN A 415 13.91 10.56 5.53
C ASN A 415 13.52 11.81 6.36
N ARG A 416 13.12 11.65 7.63
CA ARG A 416 12.73 12.78 8.49
C ARG A 416 13.87 13.77 8.68
N ASN A 417 15.11 13.29 8.81
CA ASN A 417 16.31 14.11 8.91
C ASN A 417 16.45 15.12 7.74
N ILE A 418 16.07 14.74 6.53
CA ILE A 418 16.09 15.61 5.34
C ILE A 418 14.83 16.47 5.30
N THR A 419 13.68 15.84 5.46
CA THR A 419 12.37 16.49 5.28
C THR A 419 12.14 17.59 6.32
N HIS A 420 12.41 17.32 7.60
CA HIS A 420 12.20 18.31 8.65
C HIS A 420 13.16 19.50 8.53
N ALA A 421 14.40 19.27 8.07
CA ALA A 421 15.33 20.37 7.76
C ALA A 421 14.77 21.28 6.66
N ASN A 422 14.20 20.69 5.58
CA ASN A 422 13.54 21.44 4.50
C ASN A 422 12.23 22.11 4.93
N MET A 423 11.59 21.58 5.98
CA MET A 423 10.43 22.20 6.63
C MET A 423 10.78 23.36 7.57
N GLY A 424 12.08 23.64 7.77
CA GLY A 424 12.57 24.74 8.59
C GLY A 424 12.80 24.39 10.05
N TYR A 425 12.85 23.10 10.41
CA TYR A 425 13.13 22.68 11.78
C TYR A 425 14.59 22.38 12.03
N THR A 426 15.11 22.77 13.19
CA THR A 426 16.29 22.13 13.78
C THR A 426 15.81 20.77 14.30
N PHE A 427 16.10 19.71 13.53
CA PHE A 427 15.58 18.38 13.79
C PHE A 427 16.55 17.53 14.63
N LYS A 428 16.02 16.88 15.66
CA LYS A 428 16.73 15.92 16.51
C LYS A 428 15.97 14.59 16.57
N ALA A 429 16.72 13.49 16.55
CA ALA A 429 16.19 12.14 16.66
C ALA A 429 17.07 11.30 17.60
N ALA A 430 16.63 10.08 17.92
CA ALA A 430 17.35 9.19 18.85
C ALA A 430 18.77 8.85 18.39
N ASP A 431 19.04 8.83 17.10
CA ASP A 431 20.37 8.62 16.50
C ASP A 431 21.08 9.95 16.14
N SER A 432 20.45 11.10 16.35
CA SER A 432 20.97 12.41 15.92
C SER A 432 20.49 13.54 16.84
N GLY A 433 21.19 13.72 17.95
CA GLY A 433 21.03 14.86 18.84
C GLY A 433 20.12 14.68 20.06
N LEU A 434 19.46 13.52 20.23
CA LEU A 434 18.81 13.10 21.47
C LEU A 434 19.61 11.95 22.09
N ASP A 435 19.92 12.07 23.40
CA ASP A 435 20.55 10.99 24.16
C ASP A 435 19.46 10.14 24.82
N ILE A 436 18.81 9.31 24.00
CA ILE A 436 17.73 8.43 24.43
C ILE A 436 17.93 7.03 23.88
N LYS A 437 17.27 6.04 24.50
CA LYS A 437 17.33 4.65 24.04
C LYS A 437 16.55 4.48 22.72
N ILE A 438 17.18 3.87 21.73
CA ILE A 438 16.50 3.41 20.51
C ILE A 438 15.80 2.09 20.81
N ASP A 439 14.49 2.09 20.79
CA ASP A 439 13.66 0.92 21.03
C ASP A 439 12.47 0.90 20.03
N TRP A 440 11.65 -0.15 20.06
CA TRP A 440 10.45 -0.23 19.25
C TRP A 440 9.24 -0.70 20.07
N PRO A 441 8.32 0.20 20.42
CA PRO A 441 8.39 1.66 20.29
C PRO A 441 9.37 2.29 21.29
N SER A 442 9.95 3.43 20.94
CA SER A 442 10.74 4.27 21.85
C SER A 442 9.84 5.06 22.80
N SER A 443 10.45 5.71 23.79
CA SER A 443 9.75 6.41 24.85
C SER A 443 9.55 7.90 24.54
N ASP A 444 8.30 8.33 24.37
CA ASP A 444 7.94 9.75 24.26
C ASP A 444 8.40 10.55 25.48
N LEU A 445 8.37 9.95 26.67
CA LEU A 445 8.82 10.61 27.89
C LEU A 445 10.32 10.92 27.83
N GLU A 446 11.16 9.95 27.45
CA GLU A 446 12.61 10.18 27.30
C GLU A 446 12.89 11.25 26.24
N MET A 447 12.17 11.25 25.10
CA MET A 447 12.29 12.28 24.08
C MET A 447 11.97 13.67 24.61
N MET A 448 10.88 13.81 25.35
CA MET A 448 10.47 15.11 25.90
C MET A 448 11.44 15.58 26.97
N GLU A 449 11.89 14.72 27.88
CA GLU A 449 12.88 15.05 28.92
C GLU A 449 14.24 15.47 28.31
N ALA A 450 14.69 14.80 27.24
CA ALA A 450 15.96 15.10 26.57
C ALA A 450 15.92 16.38 25.70
N SER A 451 14.72 16.87 25.34
CA SER A 451 14.56 17.97 24.37
C SER A 451 14.06 19.27 24.98
N VAL A 452 13.40 19.23 26.13
CA VAL A 452 12.71 20.38 26.70
C VAL A 452 13.64 21.59 26.98
N ASP A 453 14.88 21.35 27.36
CA ASP A 453 15.87 22.39 27.63
C ASP A 453 16.34 23.15 26.39
N ASP A 454 16.17 22.59 25.18
CA ASP A 454 16.54 23.22 23.92
C ASP A 454 15.76 24.55 23.72
N TYR A 455 14.52 24.61 24.13
CA TYR A 455 13.64 25.75 23.87
C TYR A 455 13.21 26.51 25.13
N LEU A 456 13.26 25.90 26.32
CA LEU A 456 12.92 26.61 27.58
C LEU A 456 13.89 27.75 27.89
N SER A 457 15.14 27.63 27.46
CA SER A 457 16.15 28.67 27.64
C SER A 457 16.05 29.81 26.63
N SER A 458 15.20 29.67 25.60
CA SER A 458 15.05 30.67 24.54
C SER A 458 14.42 31.96 25.07
N ARG A 459 14.93 33.10 24.61
CA ARG A 459 14.31 34.43 24.83
C ARG A 459 13.35 34.79 23.71
N GLU A 460 13.48 34.17 22.56
CA GLU A 460 12.62 34.33 21.40
C GLU A 460 11.45 33.35 21.49
N PRO A 461 10.30 33.64 20.89
CA PRO A 461 9.21 32.70 20.81
C PRO A 461 9.68 31.43 20.05
N PHE A 462 9.18 30.30 20.46
CA PHE A 462 9.56 29.02 19.86
C PHE A 462 8.38 28.22 19.35
N HIS A 463 8.67 27.34 18.38
CA HIS A 463 7.80 26.26 17.93
C HIS A 463 8.52 24.93 18.12
N ALA A 464 7.98 24.05 18.96
CA ALA A 464 8.46 22.69 19.14
C ALA A 464 7.44 21.71 18.55
N TYR A 465 7.86 20.93 17.56
CA TYR A 465 7.09 19.87 16.94
C TYR A 465 7.58 18.52 17.46
N TYR A 466 6.64 17.71 17.95
CA TYR A 466 6.89 16.36 18.43
C TYR A 466 6.14 15.33 17.60
N MET A 467 6.86 14.36 17.03
CA MET A 467 6.30 13.15 16.49
C MET A 467 6.49 12.02 17.49
N THR A 468 5.41 11.64 18.18
CA THR A 468 5.44 10.62 19.22
C THR A 468 5.48 9.20 18.66
N PHE A 469 5.92 8.23 19.48
CA PHE A 469 6.08 6.85 19.05
C PHE A 469 5.65 5.82 20.09
N SER A 470 5.51 6.17 21.36
CA SER A 470 5.09 5.23 22.42
C SER A 470 3.75 4.54 22.15
N GLY A 471 2.86 5.18 21.39
CA GLY A 471 1.58 4.62 20.98
C GLY A 471 1.66 3.60 19.83
N HIS A 472 2.82 3.41 19.25
CA HIS A 472 3.04 2.43 18.17
C HIS A 472 3.16 1.02 18.73
N TYR A 473 2.50 0.04 18.13
CA TYR A 473 2.50 -1.37 18.58
C TYR A 473 3.03 -2.31 17.52
#